data_7ee075754fe46445d923c630f90149cc
#
_entry.id   7ee075754fe46445d923c630f90149cc
#
_cell.length_a   1.000
_cell.length_b   1.000
_cell.length_c   1.000
_cell.angle_alpha   90.00
_cell.angle_beta   90.00
_cell.angle_gamma   90.00
#
_symmetry.space_group_name_H-M   'P 1'
#
loop_
_entity.id
_entity.type
_entity.pdbx_description
1 polymer ?
#
loop_
_entity_poly.entity_id
_entity_poly.type
_entity_poly.pdbx_seq_one_letter_code
_entity_poly.pdbx_strand_id
1 'polypeptide(L)'
;MTMMSKPVGIIGTGSFLPDNVVTNFDLEKMVDTNDQWIRERTGIEERRIAPEGMNTSYMATEAAKKAMQMAKVSAEDIDVIIFATLTPDMIIPSAACVLQANLGAKNAAAYDLQAACAGFVYGLITAASYISSGLYKKVLVVGAEILSRRVNWKDRSTSILFGDGAGAAVVSEVPEGYGIKGVDMGADGTGGPSLCIPAGGTAVVANDQRIEEGLTFIHMDGSEVYKFAVKTMGRTVLKSLERAGMELNELDFFIPHQANIRIIDSAAKRLHMPMEKVFVNLHKYGNTSAASVAIALDEANREGRFKRGDNVAFAGFGAGLTWASLVLKWY
;
A
#
# COMPACT_ATOMS: atom_id res chain seq x y z
N MET A 1 5.56 21.45 19.09
CA MET A 1 4.86 20.48 19.96
C MET A 1 5.03 19.12 19.33
N THR A 2 5.72 18.16 19.93
CA THR A 2 5.93 16.83 19.36
C THR A 2 4.57 16.15 19.20
N MET A 3 4.25 15.70 17.98
CA MET A 3 2.96 15.10 17.65
C MET A 3 2.75 13.74 18.34
N MET A 4 3.84 13.10 18.77
CA MET A 4 3.83 11.81 19.46
C MET A 4 4.60 11.92 20.78
N SER A 5 4.10 11.25 21.81
CA SER A 5 4.74 11.22 23.16
C SER A 5 6.01 10.36 23.21
N LYS A 6 6.15 9.43 22.25
CA LYS A 6 7.31 8.55 22.08
C LYS A 6 7.75 8.51 20.65
N PRO A 7 9.06 8.38 20.34
CA PRO A 7 9.54 8.16 18.99
C PRO A 7 9.16 6.77 18.49
N VAL A 8 8.43 6.69 17.39
CA VAL A 8 7.93 5.45 16.79
C VAL A 8 8.40 5.36 15.35
N GLY A 9 8.97 4.21 14.96
CA GLY A 9 9.49 3.99 13.63
C GLY A 9 9.36 2.54 13.15
N ILE A 10 9.80 2.30 11.93
CA ILE A 10 9.85 0.99 11.30
C ILE A 10 11.19 0.34 11.67
N ILE A 11 11.14 -0.88 12.20
CA ILE A 11 12.33 -1.63 12.60
C ILE A 11 12.60 -2.86 11.73
N GLY A 12 11.69 -3.21 10.84
CA GLY A 12 11.86 -4.30 9.88
C GLY A 12 10.84 -4.25 8.78
N THR A 13 11.22 -4.66 7.57
CA THR A 13 10.39 -4.70 6.37
C THR A 13 10.46 -6.06 5.71
N GLY A 14 9.44 -6.41 4.94
CA GLY A 14 9.40 -7.65 4.17
C GLY A 14 8.36 -7.57 3.06
N SER A 15 8.61 -8.28 1.98
CA SER A 15 7.68 -8.37 0.86
C SER A 15 7.59 -9.77 0.30
N PHE A 16 6.47 -10.07 -0.34
CA PHE A 16 6.23 -11.29 -1.10
C PHE A 16 5.49 -10.96 -2.39
N LEU A 17 5.97 -11.53 -3.47
CA LEU A 17 5.42 -11.38 -4.81
C LEU A 17 5.25 -12.77 -5.44
N PRO A 18 4.14 -13.06 -6.09
CA PRO A 18 3.99 -14.29 -6.85
C PRO A 18 5.05 -14.42 -7.96
N ASP A 19 5.49 -15.65 -8.24
CA ASP A 19 6.48 -15.91 -9.29
C ASP A 19 5.90 -15.76 -10.70
N ASN A 20 4.57 -15.92 -10.86
CA ASN A 20 3.91 -15.85 -12.16
C ASN A 20 3.89 -14.41 -12.67
N VAL A 21 4.66 -14.16 -13.72
CA VAL A 21 4.78 -12.87 -14.42
C VAL A 21 3.83 -12.83 -15.58
N VAL A 22 3.02 -11.78 -15.67
CA VAL A 22 2.19 -11.45 -16.84
C VAL A 22 2.70 -10.14 -17.44
N THR A 23 3.22 -10.20 -18.65
CA THR A 23 3.76 -9.06 -19.38
C THR A 23 2.66 -8.29 -20.14
N ASN A 24 2.98 -7.11 -20.65
CA ASN A 24 2.07 -6.39 -21.55
C ASN A 24 1.81 -7.19 -22.84
N PHE A 25 2.80 -7.94 -23.35
CA PHE A 25 2.63 -8.82 -24.53
C PHE A 25 1.65 -9.97 -24.28
N ASP A 26 1.51 -10.42 -23.03
CA ASP A 26 0.49 -11.40 -22.69
C ASP A 26 -0.90 -10.77 -22.67
N LEU A 27 -1.00 -9.50 -22.22
CA LEU A 27 -2.27 -8.75 -22.25
C LEU A 27 -2.75 -8.44 -23.67
N GLU A 28 -1.84 -8.25 -24.64
CA GLU A 28 -2.19 -8.08 -26.07
C GLU A 28 -3.00 -9.27 -26.63
N LYS A 29 -2.81 -10.46 -26.06
CA LYS A 29 -3.54 -11.67 -26.44
C LYS A 29 -4.95 -11.76 -25.83
N MET A 30 -5.23 -10.91 -24.81
CA MET A 30 -6.44 -11.00 -24.00
C MET A 30 -7.41 -9.84 -24.23
N VAL A 31 -6.88 -8.65 -24.54
CA VAL A 31 -7.66 -7.41 -24.67
C VAL A 31 -7.02 -6.52 -25.74
N ASP A 32 -7.81 -5.67 -26.39
CA ASP A 32 -7.33 -4.74 -27.43
C ASP A 32 -6.42 -3.65 -26.86
N THR A 33 -5.12 -3.97 -26.80
CA THR A 33 -4.04 -3.11 -26.25
C THR A 33 -2.70 -3.43 -26.91
N ASN A 34 -1.64 -2.69 -26.56
CA ASN A 34 -0.26 -3.05 -26.88
C ASN A 34 0.72 -2.53 -25.83
N ASP A 35 1.94 -3.12 -25.80
CA ASP A 35 2.98 -2.79 -24.82
C ASP A 35 3.33 -1.30 -24.83
N GLN A 36 3.54 -0.70 -25.99
CA GLN A 36 3.89 0.72 -26.11
C GLN A 36 2.81 1.60 -25.47
N TRP A 37 1.54 1.36 -25.78
CA TRP A 37 0.42 2.14 -25.25
C TRP A 37 0.31 2.03 -23.72
N ILE A 38 0.51 0.81 -23.14
CA ILE A 38 0.48 0.60 -21.69
C ILE A 38 1.63 1.34 -21.03
N ARG A 39 2.87 1.20 -21.54
CA ARG A 39 4.06 1.88 -21.01
C ARG A 39 3.92 3.41 -21.02
N GLU A 40 3.49 3.97 -22.14
CA GLU A 40 3.32 5.42 -22.28
C GLU A 40 2.25 5.99 -21.33
N ARG A 41 1.20 5.21 -21.05
CA ARG A 41 0.08 5.63 -20.21
C ARG A 41 0.31 5.41 -18.74
N THR A 42 1.00 4.35 -18.36
CA THR A 42 1.08 3.87 -16.99
C THR A 42 2.50 3.74 -16.45
N GLY A 43 3.48 3.45 -17.30
CA GLY A 43 4.83 3.04 -16.96
C GLY A 43 4.96 1.56 -16.58
N ILE A 44 3.87 0.77 -16.68
CA ILE A 44 3.85 -0.65 -16.30
C ILE A 44 4.32 -1.50 -17.48
N GLU A 45 5.20 -2.46 -17.21
CA GLU A 45 5.74 -3.41 -18.18
C GLU A 45 5.24 -4.83 -17.92
N GLU A 46 5.17 -5.19 -16.64
CA GLU A 46 4.70 -6.49 -16.17
C GLU A 46 3.99 -6.37 -14.81
N ARG A 47 3.32 -7.42 -14.43
CA ARG A 47 2.69 -7.58 -13.11
C ARG A 47 2.83 -9.00 -12.63
N ARG A 48 2.64 -9.19 -11.34
CA ARG A 48 2.63 -10.50 -10.70
C ARG A 48 1.19 -10.91 -10.45
N ILE A 49 0.87 -12.17 -10.74
CA ILE A 49 -0.48 -12.71 -10.60
C ILE A 49 -0.42 -13.95 -9.71
N ALA A 50 -1.19 -13.95 -8.64
CA ALA A 50 -1.28 -15.08 -7.73
C ALA A 50 -1.91 -16.30 -8.44
N PRO A 51 -1.23 -17.48 -8.41
CA PRO A 51 -1.80 -18.69 -8.98
C PRO A 51 -3.07 -19.12 -8.23
N GLU A 52 -3.84 -20.01 -8.86
CA GLU A 52 -4.97 -20.63 -8.19
C GLU A 52 -4.51 -21.35 -6.90
N GLY A 53 -5.30 -21.25 -5.83
CA GLY A 53 -4.96 -21.80 -4.52
C GLY A 53 -4.11 -20.89 -3.63
N MET A 54 -3.38 -19.90 -4.16
CA MET A 54 -2.72 -18.88 -3.35
C MET A 54 -3.75 -17.84 -2.90
N ASN A 55 -3.78 -17.49 -1.62
CA ASN A 55 -4.68 -16.49 -1.06
C ASN A 55 -3.91 -15.28 -0.48
N THR A 56 -4.64 -14.22 -0.15
CA THR A 56 -4.06 -12.96 0.32
C THR A 56 -3.33 -13.14 1.64
N SER A 57 -3.88 -13.93 2.57
CA SER A 57 -3.25 -14.20 3.87
C SER A 57 -1.97 -15.01 3.74
N TYR A 58 -1.83 -15.89 2.74
CA TYR A 58 -0.59 -16.61 2.48
C TYR A 58 0.54 -15.64 2.10
N MET A 59 0.30 -14.76 1.12
CA MET A 59 1.30 -13.76 0.71
C MET A 59 1.67 -12.83 1.86
N ALA A 60 0.67 -12.40 2.63
CA ALA A 60 0.86 -11.60 3.83
C ALA A 60 1.73 -12.30 4.87
N THR A 61 1.53 -13.62 5.06
CA THR A 61 2.31 -14.43 5.99
C THR A 61 3.79 -14.46 5.60
N GLU A 62 4.09 -14.65 4.32
CA GLU A 62 5.47 -14.70 3.83
C GLU A 62 6.16 -13.32 3.92
N ALA A 63 5.44 -12.24 3.60
CA ALA A 63 5.94 -10.87 3.78
C ALA A 63 6.21 -10.56 5.28
N ALA A 64 5.26 -10.91 6.15
CA ALA A 64 5.36 -10.70 7.59
C ALA A 64 6.54 -11.44 8.22
N LYS A 65 6.79 -12.71 7.84
CA LYS A 65 7.95 -13.48 8.31
C LYS A 65 9.26 -12.77 8.00
N LYS A 66 9.41 -12.23 6.78
CA LYS A 66 10.60 -11.48 6.37
C LYS A 66 10.77 -10.18 7.15
N ALA A 67 9.66 -9.46 7.41
CA ALA A 67 9.68 -8.23 8.21
C ALA A 67 10.08 -8.51 9.66
N MET A 68 9.52 -9.55 10.27
CA MET A 68 9.85 -9.97 11.64
C MET A 68 11.30 -10.48 11.74
N GLN A 69 11.78 -11.22 10.74
CA GLN A 69 13.17 -11.66 10.68
C GLN A 69 14.14 -10.48 10.63
N MET A 70 13.87 -9.45 9.80
CA MET A 70 14.67 -8.23 9.74
C MET A 70 14.64 -7.47 11.07
N ALA A 71 13.47 -7.36 11.69
CA ALA A 71 13.28 -6.73 12.99
C ALA A 71 13.89 -7.52 14.15
N LYS A 72 14.27 -8.80 13.96
CA LYS A 72 14.72 -9.74 15.00
C LYS A 72 13.67 -9.90 16.11
N VAL A 73 12.40 -10.01 15.74
CA VAL A 73 11.28 -10.24 16.66
C VAL A 73 10.60 -11.56 16.36
N SER A 74 10.08 -12.22 17.41
CA SER A 74 9.27 -13.42 17.30
C SER A 74 7.79 -13.05 17.08
N ALA A 75 6.96 -14.03 16.69
CA ALA A 75 5.52 -13.83 16.59
C ALA A 75 4.86 -13.50 17.95
N GLU A 76 5.40 -14.01 19.03
CA GLU A 76 4.92 -13.77 20.40
C GLU A 76 5.19 -12.35 20.89
N ASP A 77 6.15 -11.64 20.26
CA ASP A 77 6.46 -10.23 20.55
C ASP A 77 5.46 -9.24 19.93
N ILE A 78 4.63 -9.68 18.99
CA ILE A 78 3.67 -8.81 18.29
C ILE A 78 2.42 -8.64 19.16
N ASP A 79 2.09 -7.39 19.47
CA ASP A 79 0.92 -7.03 20.26
C ASP A 79 -0.33 -6.83 19.39
N VAL A 80 -0.15 -6.33 18.15
CA VAL A 80 -1.26 -6.05 17.22
C VAL A 80 -0.84 -6.34 15.79
N ILE A 81 -1.76 -6.90 15.02
CA ILE A 81 -1.68 -7.05 13.55
C ILE A 81 -2.73 -6.14 12.93
N ILE A 82 -2.29 -5.19 12.10
CA ILE A 82 -3.14 -4.35 11.26
C ILE A 82 -2.95 -4.79 9.81
N PHE A 83 -4.00 -5.34 9.21
CA PHE A 83 -3.94 -5.85 7.85
C PHE A 83 -4.73 -4.95 6.89
N ALA A 84 -4.02 -4.14 6.11
CA ALA A 84 -4.63 -3.30 5.09
C ALA A 84 -4.91 -4.13 3.82
N THR A 85 -6.19 -4.36 3.53
CA THR A 85 -6.64 -5.09 2.34
C THR A 85 -8.07 -4.73 1.94
N LEU A 86 -8.38 -4.83 0.64
CA LEU A 86 -9.74 -4.82 0.09
C LEU A 86 -10.10 -6.18 -0.55
N THR A 87 -9.14 -7.11 -0.57
CA THR A 87 -9.28 -8.46 -1.13
C THR A 87 -8.93 -9.53 -0.08
N PRO A 88 -9.64 -9.55 1.08
CA PRO A 88 -9.43 -10.57 2.09
C PRO A 88 -9.78 -11.96 1.54
N ASP A 89 -9.27 -13.02 2.15
CA ASP A 89 -9.57 -14.41 1.78
C ASP A 89 -11.07 -14.68 1.84
N MET A 90 -11.75 -14.11 2.82
CA MET A 90 -13.20 -14.21 3.06
C MET A 90 -13.69 -13.00 3.87
N ILE A 91 -15.00 -12.81 3.95
CA ILE A 91 -15.58 -11.69 4.72
C ILE A 91 -15.39 -11.90 6.23
N ILE A 92 -15.52 -13.12 6.72
CA ILE A 92 -15.38 -13.52 8.13
C ILE A 92 -14.72 -14.91 8.18
N PRO A 93 -13.66 -15.10 9.01
CA PRO A 93 -12.97 -14.11 9.85
C PRO A 93 -12.15 -13.09 9.03
N SER A 94 -11.66 -12.05 9.69
CA SER A 94 -10.76 -11.07 9.04
C SER A 94 -9.46 -11.74 8.56
N ALA A 95 -8.88 -11.22 7.48
CA ALA A 95 -7.59 -11.71 6.97
C ALA A 95 -6.47 -11.57 8.02
N ALA A 96 -6.53 -10.56 8.87
CA ALA A 96 -5.63 -10.38 10.00
C ALA A 96 -5.70 -11.54 11.01
N CYS A 97 -6.89 -12.07 11.31
CA CYS A 97 -7.02 -13.23 12.19
C CYS A 97 -6.44 -14.51 11.55
N VAL A 98 -6.59 -14.68 10.25
CA VAL A 98 -5.98 -15.79 9.51
C VAL A 98 -4.44 -15.65 9.55
N LEU A 99 -3.93 -14.45 9.28
CA LEU A 99 -2.50 -14.15 9.36
C LEU A 99 -1.94 -14.38 10.77
N GLN A 100 -2.67 -13.95 11.80
CA GLN A 100 -2.30 -14.15 13.21
C GLN A 100 -2.12 -15.65 13.52
N ALA A 101 -3.04 -16.49 13.07
CA ALA A 101 -2.97 -17.95 13.23
C ALA A 101 -1.78 -18.54 12.45
N ASN A 102 -1.58 -18.14 11.19
CA ASN A 102 -0.49 -18.62 10.34
C ASN A 102 0.91 -18.28 10.91
N LEU A 103 1.05 -17.14 11.58
CA LEU A 103 2.28 -16.71 12.23
C LEU A 103 2.49 -17.34 13.62
N GLY A 104 1.42 -17.85 14.24
CA GLY A 104 1.44 -18.26 15.64
C GLY A 104 1.55 -17.07 16.62
N ALA A 105 1.10 -15.88 16.22
CA ALA A 105 1.17 -14.65 17.02
C ALA A 105 0.06 -14.61 18.08
N LYS A 106 0.11 -15.53 19.03
CA LYS A 106 -0.96 -15.82 20.01
C LYS A 106 -1.34 -14.63 20.89
N ASN A 107 -0.41 -13.69 21.09
CA ASN A 107 -0.62 -12.53 21.96
C ASN A 107 -1.20 -11.33 21.19
N ALA A 108 -1.21 -11.39 19.86
CA ALA A 108 -1.59 -10.26 19.05
C ALA A 108 -3.13 -10.11 18.92
N ALA A 109 -3.64 -8.90 19.16
CA ALA A 109 -4.92 -8.49 18.61
C ALA A 109 -4.81 -8.37 17.08
N ALA A 110 -5.88 -8.67 16.33
CA ALA A 110 -5.82 -8.69 14.87
C ALA A 110 -7.10 -8.16 14.24
N TYR A 111 -6.98 -7.27 13.27
CA TYR A 111 -8.11 -6.73 12.52
C TYR A 111 -7.68 -6.22 11.13
N ASP A 112 -8.65 -6.24 10.18
CA ASP A 112 -8.47 -5.65 8.87
C ASP A 112 -8.76 -4.16 8.89
N LEU A 113 -7.98 -3.41 8.09
CA LEU A 113 -8.16 -2.00 7.84
C LEU A 113 -8.43 -1.80 6.34
N GLN A 114 -9.53 -1.12 6.01
CA GLN A 114 -9.86 -0.80 4.63
C GLN A 114 -9.77 0.71 4.37
N ALA A 115 -8.75 1.11 3.61
CA ALA A 115 -8.56 2.45 3.06
C ALA A 115 -7.94 2.35 1.65
N ALA A 116 -8.25 1.26 0.95
CA ALA A 116 -7.74 0.92 -0.38
C ALA A 116 -6.22 1.14 -0.48
N CYS A 117 -5.75 1.80 -1.55
CA CYS A 117 -4.31 1.98 -1.79
C CYS A 117 -3.61 2.88 -0.74
N ALA A 118 -4.34 3.64 0.08
CA ALA A 118 -3.79 4.37 1.22
C ALA A 118 -3.65 3.50 2.49
N GLY A 119 -4.20 2.27 2.47
CA GLY A 119 -4.39 1.42 3.66
C GLY A 119 -3.11 1.14 4.43
N PHE A 120 -1.99 0.85 3.77
CA PHE A 120 -0.74 0.59 4.47
C PHE A 120 -0.24 1.82 5.25
N VAL A 121 -0.32 3.01 4.66
CA VAL A 121 0.09 4.27 5.33
C VAL A 121 -0.87 4.59 6.48
N TYR A 122 -2.19 4.37 6.33
CA TYR A 122 -3.15 4.43 7.43
C TYR A 122 -2.76 3.48 8.56
N GLY A 123 -2.38 2.24 8.23
CA GLY A 123 -1.93 1.24 9.18
C GLY A 123 -0.70 1.68 9.96
N LEU A 124 0.31 2.27 9.27
CA LEU A 124 1.50 2.81 9.93
C LEU A 124 1.17 3.95 10.91
N ILE A 125 0.27 4.86 10.53
CA ILE A 125 -0.18 5.97 11.39
C ILE A 125 -0.94 5.44 12.61
N THR A 126 -1.80 4.43 12.41
CA THR A 126 -2.55 3.78 13.50
C THR A 126 -1.61 3.05 14.46
N ALA A 127 -0.65 2.29 13.94
CA ALA A 127 0.38 1.60 14.73
C ALA A 127 1.19 2.59 15.58
N ALA A 128 1.59 3.71 14.97
CA ALA A 128 2.31 4.76 15.67
C ALA A 128 1.51 5.38 16.81
N SER A 129 0.20 5.57 16.60
CA SER A 129 -0.70 6.09 17.64
C SER A 129 -0.80 5.13 18.82
N TYR A 130 -0.91 3.82 18.59
CA TYR A 130 -0.95 2.80 19.62
C TYR A 130 0.34 2.74 20.44
N ILE A 131 1.49 2.81 19.78
CA ILE A 131 2.79 2.72 20.45
C ILE A 131 3.08 4.01 21.20
N SER A 132 2.81 5.17 20.58
CA SER A 132 3.03 6.48 21.20
C SER A 132 2.18 6.69 22.45
N SER A 133 0.94 6.17 22.48
CA SER A 133 0.08 6.21 23.66
C SER A 133 0.52 5.25 24.78
N GLY A 134 1.45 4.34 24.51
CA GLY A 134 1.89 3.31 25.45
C GLY A 134 0.97 2.10 25.56
N LEU A 135 -0.09 2.03 24.73
CA LEU A 135 -1.04 0.91 24.76
C LEU A 135 -0.39 -0.40 24.29
N TYR A 136 0.43 -0.34 23.24
CA TYR A 136 1.16 -1.46 22.68
C TYR A 136 2.62 -1.09 22.41
N LYS A 137 3.48 -2.10 22.18
CA LYS A 137 4.93 -1.93 21.99
C LYS A 137 5.37 -2.27 20.57
N LYS A 138 4.82 -3.33 19.99
CA LYS A 138 5.18 -3.81 18.65
C LYS A 138 3.93 -4.10 17.85
N VAL A 139 3.82 -3.47 16.70
CA VAL A 139 2.68 -3.61 15.77
C VAL A 139 3.20 -4.10 14.42
N LEU A 140 2.60 -5.16 13.91
CA LEU A 140 2.83 -5.63 12.55
C LEU A 140 1.79 -4.99 11.65
N VAL A 141 2.24 -4.20 10.67
CA VAL A 141 1.39 -3.60 9.64
C VAL A 141 1.64 -4.32 8.33
N VAL A 142 0.58 -4.81 7.71
CA VAL A 142 0.65 -5.55 6.43
C VAL A 142 -0.27 -4.89 5.42
N GLY A 143 0.21 -4.76 4.17
CA GLY A 143 -0.63 -4.47 3.01
C GLY A 143 -0.53 -5.64 2.04
N ALA A 144 -1.65 -6.27 1.68
CA ALA A 144 -1.65 -7.40 0.76
C ALA A 144 -2.93 -7.45 -0.07
N GLU A 145 -2.78 -7.80 -1.37
CA GLU A 145 -3.90 -7.81 -2.30
C GLU A 145 -3.75 -8.92 -3.36
N ILE A 146 -4.88 -9.51 -3.74
CA ILE A 146 -5.05 -10.28 -4.98
C ILE A 146 -6.09 -9.57 -5.85
N LEU A 147 -5.64 -8.50 -6.51
CA LEU A 147 -6.52 -7.68 -7.36
C LEU A 147 -6.86 -8.36 -8.67
N SER A 148 -6.01 -9.26 -9.13
CA SER A 148 -6.24 -10.04 -10.37
C SER A 148 -7.57 -10.78 -10.39
N ARG A 149 -8.13 -11.14 -9.21
CA ARG A 149 -9.44 -11.79 -9.05
C ARG A 149 -10.61 -10.80 -9.01
N ARG A 150 -10.32 -9.50 -9.01
CA ARG A 150 -11.30 -8.41 -9.00
C ARG A 150 -11.21 -7.53 -10.26
N VAL A 151 -10.36 -7.90 -11.21
CA VAL A 151 -10.21 -7.25 -12.50
C VAL A 151 -11.08 -7.94 -13.53
N ASN A 152 -11.81 -7.15 -14.32
CA ASN A 152 -12.41 -7.64 -15.55
C ASN A 152 -11.34 -7.68 -16.65
N TRP A 153 -10.83 -8.86 -16.97
CA TRP A 153 -9.78 -9.05 -17.96
C TRP A 153 -10.19 -8.69 -19.40
N LYS A 154 -11.48 -8.43 -19.63
CA LYS A 154 -12.01 -7.93 -20.91
C LYS A 154 -12.08 -6.40 -20.95
N ASP A 155 -11.84 -5.71 -19.84
CA ASP A 155 -11.83 -4.25 -19.74
C ASP A 155 -10.41 -3.73 -19.74
N ARG A 156 -9.98 -3.14 -20.89
CA ARG A 156 -8.67 -2.53 -21.06
C ARG A 156 -8.37 -1.44 -20.04
N SER A 157 -9.38 -0.73 -19.54
CA SER A 157 -9.17 0.42 -18.64
C SER A 157 -8.64 0.02 -17.27
N THR A 158 -8.90 -1.21 -16.84
CA THR A 158 -8.51 -1.75 -15.53
C THR A 158 -7.53 -2.90 -15.62
N SER A 159 -7.64 -3.80 -16.61
CA SER A 159 -6.81 -5.01 -16.72
C SER A 159 -5.31 -4.74 -16.87
N ILE A 160 -4.96 -3.60 -17.46
CA ILE A 160 -3.56 -3.21 -17.68
C ILE A 160 -2.86 -2.68 -16.43
N LEU A 161 -3.58 -2.39 -15.33
CA LEU A 161 -3.05 -1.64 -14.19
C LEU A 161 -2.61 -2.53 -13.03
N PHE A 162 -3.43 -3.49 -12.66
CA PHE A 162 -3.34 -4.13 -11.35
C PHE A 162 -2.45 -5.38 -11.35
N GLY A 163 -1.80 -5.61 -10.21
CA GLY A 163 -1.05 -6.81 -9.88
C GLY A 163 -1.29 -7.24 -8.44
N ASP A 164 -0.74 -8.40 -8.07
CA ASP A 164 -0.88 -9.04 -6.78
C ASP A 164 0.43 -8.99 -6.01
N GLY A 165 0.34 -8.91 -4.68
CA GLY A 165 1.51 -8.92 -3.82
C GLY A 165 1.19 -8.56 -2.37
N ALA A 166 2.21 -8.67 -1.52
CA ALA A 166 2.16 -8.33 -0.12
C ALA A 166 3.43 -7.63 0.34
N GLY A 167 3.28 -6.70 1.26
CA GLY A 167 4.39 -6.10 1.97
C GLY A 167 4.04 -5.89 3.45
N ALA A 168 5.04 -5.88 4.32
CA ALA A 168 4.86 -5.78 5.76
C ALA A 168 5.93 -4.91 6.40
N ALA A 169 5.58 -4.28 7.52
CA ALA A 169 6.50 -3.56 8.37
C ALA A 169 6.23 -3.88 9.85
N VAL A 170 7.31 -4.08 10.61
CA VAL A 170 7.25 -4.10 12.07
C VAL A 170 7.51 -2.69 12.58
N VAL A 171 6.56 -2.15 13.34
CA VAL A 171 6.59 -0.81 13.92
C VAL A 171 6.81 -0.92 15.43
N SER A 172 7.73 -0.14 15.97
CA SER A 172 8.05 -0.13 17.39
C SER A 172 8.60 1.22 17.83
N GLU A 173 8.82 1.40 19.14
CA GLU A 173 9.60 2.51 19.67
C GLU A 173 11.03 2.45 19.11
N VAL A 174 11.58 3.61 18.75
CA VAL A 174 12.94 3.79 18.24
C VAL A 174 13.69 4.83 19.08
N PRO A 175 15.02 4.94 18.96
CA PRO A 175 15.76 5.94 19.72
C PRO A 175 15.30 7.37 19.44
N GLU A 176 15.53 8.23 20.44
CA GLU A 176 15.22 9.66 20.35
C GLU A 176 15.85 10.30 19.10
N GLY A 177 15.10 11.19 18.46
CA GLY A 177 15.52 11.83 17.22
C GLY A 177 15.10 11.09 15.93
N TYR A 178 14.77 9.81 15.98
CA TYR A 178 14.27 8.99 14.86
C TYR A 178 12.74 8.85 14.84
N GLY A 179 12.22 8.11 13.88
CA GLY A 179 10.81 7.75 13.76
C GLY A 179 9.94 8.82 13.09
N ILE A 180 8.63 8.61 13.16
CA ILE A 180 7.62 9.43 12.49
C ILE A 180 7.61 10.84 13.07
N LYS A 181 7.69 11.83 12.18
CA LYS A 181 7.75 13.27 12.49
C LYS A 181 6.44 13.99 12.19
N GLY A 182 5.79 13.63 11.11
CA GLY A 182 4.53 14.25 10.71
C GLY A 182 3.68 13.32 9.86
N VAL A 183 2.37 13.48 9.93
CA VAL A 183 1.39 12.66 9.22
C VAL A 183 0.25 13.54 8.67
N ASP A 184 -0.31 13.13 7.54
CA ASP A 184 -1.59 13.64 7.03
C ASP A 184 -2.43 12.48 6.54
N MET A 185 -3.72 12.47 6.85
CA MET A 185 -4.68 11.51 6.33
C MET A 185 -6.06 12.15 6.21
N GLY A 186 -6.87 11.61 5.31
CA GLY A 186 -8.23 12.08 5.10
C GLY A 186 -8.98 11.26 4.07
N ALA A 187 -10.27 11.57 3.96
CA ALA A 187 -11.18 10.93 3.03
C ALA A 187 -12.14 11.93 2.41
N ASP A 188 -12.64 11.60 1.22
CA ASP A 188 -13.75 12.26 0.54
C ASP A 188 -14.73 11.20 0.03
N GLY A 189 -15.76 10.89 0.82
CA GLY A 189 -16.75 9.87 0.48
C GLY A 189 -17.59 10.21 -0.75
N THR A 190 -17.63 11.48 -1.17
CA THR A 190 -18.39 11.88 -2.38
C THR A 190 -17.77 11.35 -3.66
N GLY A 191 -16.44 11.07 -3.65
CA GLY A 191 -15.70 10.48 -4.75
C GLY A 191 -15.82 8.94 -4.87
N GLY A 192 -16.53 8.29 -3.96
CA GLY A 192 -16.66 6.83 -3.91
C GLY A 192 -17.05 6.15 -5.23
N PRO A 193 -18.03 6.67 -5.99
CA PRO A 193 -18.43 6.08 -7.26
C PRO A 193 -17.35 6.08 -8.35
N SER A 194 -16.32 6.94 -8.23
CA SER A 194 -15.23 7.01 -9.23
C SER A 194 -14.27 5.82 -9.20
N LEU A 195 -14.22 5.08 -8.09
CA LEU A 195 -13.41 3.87 -7.95
C LEU A 195 -14.07 2.94 -6.93
N CYS A 196 -14.73 1.88 -7.39
CA CYS A 196 -15.49 0.98 -6.51
C CYS A 196 -15.59 -0.44 -7.07
N ILE A 197 -16.06 -1.37 -6.24
CA ILE A 197 -16.60 -2.67 -6.62
C ILE A 197 -18.08 -2.64 -6.25
N PRO A 198 -19.01 -2.50 -7.22
CA PRO A 198 -20.43 -2.21 -6.93
C PRO A 198 -21.17 -3.30 -6.19
N ALA A 199 -20.85 -4.57 -6.45
CA ALA A 199 -21.54 -5.71 -5.84
C ALA A 199 -20.60 -6.56 -4.97
N GLY A 200 -21.19 -7.25 -3.99
CA GLY A 200 -20.50 -8.10 -3.02
C GLY A 200 -20.61 -7.58 -1.59
N GLY A 201 -21.20 -6.38 -1.41
CA GLY A 201 -21.60 -5.84 -0.10
C GLY A 201 -23.09 -6.02 0.16
N THR A 202 -23.59 -5.40 1.24
CA THR A 202 -24.99 -5.47 1.66
C THR A 202 -25.95 -4.63 0.79
N ALA A 203 -25.44 -3.56 0.17
CA ALA A 203 -26.27 -2.71 -0.71
C ALA A 203 -26.60 -3.42 -2.03
N VAL A 204 -25.63 -4.14 -2.59
CA VAL A 204 -25.80 -4.95 -3.80
C VAL A 204 -25.16 -6.30 -3.54
N VAL A 205 -25.98 -7.31 -3.26
CA VAL A 205 -25.52 -8.66 -3.00
C VAL A 205 -25.04 -9.31 -4.29
N ALA A 206 -23.89 -10.01 -4.25
CA ALA A 206 -23.38 -10.78 -5.38
C ALA A 206 -24.31 -11.96 -5.69
N ASN A 207 -24.63 -12.15 -6.96
CA ASN A 207 -25.35 -13.30 -7.52
C ASN A 207 -24.90 -13.49 -8.98
N ASP A 208 -25.36 -14.56 -9.64
CA ASP A 208 -24.93 -14.89 -10.99
C ASP A 208 -25.17 -13.76 -11.98
N GLN A 209 -26.33 -13.10 -11.94
CA GLN A 209 -26.63 -11.94 -12.79
C GLN A 209 -25.63 -10.78 -12.56
N ARG A 210 -25.30 -10.46 -11.31
CA ARG A 210 -24.36 -9.37 -10.97
C ARG A 210 -22.93 -9.71 -11.37
N ILE A 211 -22.57 -10.99 -11.36
CA ILE A 211 -21.27 -11.46 -11.85
C ILE A 211 -21.24 -11.30 -13.39
N GLU A 212 -22.27 -11.72 -14.10
CA GLU A 212 -22.38 -11.56 -15.56
C GLU A 212 -22.37 -10.09 -15.99
N GLU A 213 -23.03 -9.20 -15.24
CA GLU A 213 -23.01 -7.75 -15.42
C GLU A 213 -21.64 -7.12 -15.09
N GLY A 214 -20.69 -7.89 -14.54
CA GLY A 214 -19.36 -7.40 -14.18
C GLY A 214 -19.32 -6.55 -12.91
N LEU A 215 -20.38 -6.49 -12.12
CA LEU A 215 -20.49 -5.60 -10.95
C LEU A 215 -19.62 -6.07 -9.75
N THR A 216 -19.07 -7.27 -9.79
CA THR A 216 -18.14 -7.80 -8.78
C THR A 216 -16.67 -7.49 -9.08
N PHE A 217 -16.42 -6.79 -10.18
CA PHE A 217 -15.10 -6.29 -10.57
C PHE A 217 -14.88 -4.83 -10.20
N ILE A 218 -13.64 -4.39 -10.30
CA ILE A 218 -13.24 -2.99 -10.09
C ILE A 218 -13.79 -2.14 -11.25
N HIS A 219 -14.56 -1.12 -10.91
CA HIS A 219 -15.00 -0.04 -11.81
C HIS A 219 -14.23 1.24 -11.50
N MET A 220 -13.71 1.91 -12.52
CA MET A 220 -12.88 3.09 -12.36
C MET A 220 -13.18 4.16 -13.41
N ASP A 221 -13.53 5.37 -12.97
CA ASP A 221 -13.40 6.56 -13.80
C ASP A 221 -11.94 7.05 -13.75
N GLY A 222 -11.15 6.60 -14.73
CA GLY A 222 -9.72 6.90 -14.78
C GLY A 222 -9.40 8.39 -14.83
N SER A 223 -10.30 9.23 -15.40
CA SER A 223 -10.11 10.69 -15.47
C SER A 223 -10.25 11.33 -14.09
N GLU A 224 -11.33 11.01 -13.38
CA GLU A 224 -11.58 11.59 -12.05
C GLU A 224 -10.55 11.11 -11.03
N VAL A 225 -10.22 9.79 -11.04
CA VAL A 225 -9.18 9.23 -10.17
C VAL A 225 -7.81 9.86 -10.45
N TYR A 226 -7.46 10.07 -11.72
CA TYR A 226 -6.19 10.70 -12.09
C TYR A 226 -6.11 12.16 -11.62
N LYS A 227 -7.16 12.97 -11.83
CA LYS A 227 -7.22 14.37 -11.36
C LYS A 227 -7.06 14.45 -9.84
N PHE A 228 -7.78 13.58 -9.12
CA PHE A 228 -7.68 13.49 -7.67
C PHE A 228 -6.26 13.11 -7.22
N ALA A 229 -5.66 12.10 -7.82
CA ALA A 229 -4.33 11.60 -7.48
C ALA A 229 -3.24 12.66 -7.64
N VAL A 230 -3.20 13.31 -8.81
CA VAL A 230 -2.24 14.39 -9.12
C VAL A 230 -2.36 15.57 -8.14
N LYS A 231 -3.60 15.93 -7.78
CA LYS A 231 -3.84 16.98 -6.79
C LYS A 231 -3.41 16.58 -5.38
N THR A 232 -3.59 15.32 -5.01
CA THR A 232 -3.56 14.86 -3.61
C THR A 232 -2.19 14.34 -3.20
N MET A 233 -1.50 13.52 -4.01
CA MET A 233 -0.27 12.83 -3.59
C MET A 233 0.82 13.78 -3.08
N GLY A 234 1.22 14.77 -3.86
CA GLY A 234 2.25 15.73 -3.40
C GLY A 234 1.73 16.66 -2.30
N ARG A 235 0.45 17.05 -2.33
CA ARG A 235 -0.17 17.93 -1.31
C ARG A 235 -0.15 17.30 0.07
N THR A 236 -0.50 16.01 0.19
CA THR A 236 -0.53 15.32 1.49
C THR A 236 0.86 15.23 2.10
N VAL A 237 1.93 15.01 1.29
CA VAL A 237 3.32 15.02 1.76
C VAL A 237 3.71 16.41 2.30
N LEU A 238 3.37 17.50 1.59
CA LEU A 238 3.62 18.85 2.07
C LEU A 238 2.95 19.11 3.43
N LYS A 239 1.73 18.64 3.62
CA LYS A 239 1.03 18.73 4.92
C LYS A 239 1.71 17.92 6.02
N SER A 240 2.24 16.74 5.69
CA SER A 240 3.00 15.95 6.67
C SER A 240 4.30 16.64 7.09
N LEU A 241 5.00 17.29 6.14
CA LEU A 241 6.20 18.12 6.42
C LEU A 241 5.84 19.32 7.31
N GLU A 242 4.77 20.06 6.95
CA GLU A 242 4.28 21.19 7.76
C GLU A 242 4.00 20.76 9.21
N ARG A 243 3.29 19.64 9.41
CA ARG A 243 2.99 19.10 10.74
C ARG A 243 4.23 18.59 11.48
N ALA A 244 5.26 18.19 10.73
CA ALA A 244 6.56 17.83 11.30
C ALA A 244 7.41 19.05 11.68
N GLY A 245 7.03 20.26 11.24
CA GLY A 245 7.86 21.46 11.34
C GLY A 245 9.11 21.37 10.47
N MET A 246 9.05 20.67 9.35
CA MET A 246 10.15 20.41 8.43
C MET A 246 9.97 21.18 7.13
N GLU A 247 11.10 21.69 6.60
CA GLU A 247 11.15 22.29 5.28
C GLU A 247 11.25 21.23 4.18
N LEU A 248 10.79 21.56 2.97
CA LEU A 248 10.77 20.62 1.84
C LEU A 248 12.17 20.12 1.46
N ASN A 249 13.20 20.94 1.59
CA ASN A 249 14.59 20.59 1.27
C ASN A 249 15.23 19.61 2.28
N GLU A 250 14.59 19.37 3.42
CA GLU A 250 15.00 18.37 4.40
C GLU A 250 14.53 16.94 4.05
N LEU A 251 13.67 16.81 3.02
CA LEU A 251 13.19 15.51 2.56
C LEU A 251 14.24 14.85 1.65
N ASP A 252 14.75 13.69 2.07
CA ASP A 252 15.81 12.99 1.37
C ASP A 252 15.29 11.98 0.34
N PHE A 253 14.17 11.28 0.64
CA PHE A 253 13.66 10.21 -0.19
C PHE A 253 12.13 10.11 -0.14
N PHE A 254 11.52 9.69 -1.25
CA PHE A 254 10.07 9.56 -1.37
C PHE A 254 9.67 8.19 -1.91
N ILE A 255 8.76 7.52 -1.20
CA ILE A 255 8.18 6.22 -1.58
C ILE A 255 6.66 6.41 -1.77
N PRO A 256 6.21 6.73 -2.99
CA PRO A 256 4.79 6.90 -3.32
C PRO A 256 4.08 5.56 -3.54
N HIS A 257 2.76 5.57 -3.45
CA HIS A 257 1.91 4.55 -4.03
C HIS A 257 2.20 4.36 -5.54
N GLN A 258 2.40 3.12 -5.95
CA GLN A 258 2.82 2.72 -7.29
C GLN A 258 1.61 2.50 -8.21
N ALA A 259 0.87 3.57 -8.50
CA ALA A 259 -0.33 3.50 -9.34
C ALA A 259 -0.06 3.77 -10.83
N ASN A 260 0.74 4.80 -11.10
CA ASN A 260 0.99 5.30 -12.45
C ASN A 260 2.19 6.24 -12.44
N ILE A 261 3.13 6.07 -13.37
CA ILE A 261 4.36 6.87 -13.43
C ILE A 261 4.09 8.37 -13.57
N ARG A 262 3.03 8.76 -14.31
CA ARG A 262 2.68 10.17 -14.52
C ARG A 262 2.18 10.85 -13.25
N ILE A 263 1.52 10.09 -12.36
CA ILE A 263 1.09 10.58 -11.05
C ILE A 263 2.30 10.75 -10.13
N ILE A 264 3.22 9.78 -10.15
CA ILE A 264 4.47 9.82 -9.37
C ILE A 264 5.32 11.03 -9.82
N ASP A 265 5.54 11.21 -11.12
CA ASP A 265 6.27 12.34 -11.69
C ASP A 265 5.64 13.69 -11.30
N SER A 266 4.31 13.79 -11.37
CA SER A 266 3.60 15.00 -10.91
C SER A 266 3.80 15.30 -9.43
N ALA A 267 3.81 14.27 -8.58
CA ALA A 267 4.09 14.44 -7.16
C ALA A 267 5.55 14.85 -6.90
N ALA A 268 6.51 14.20 -7.58
CA ALA A 268 7.93 14.54 -7.51
C ALA A 268 8.19 16.01 -7.90
N LYS A 269 7.60 16.47 -9.02
CA LYS A 269 7.67 17.86 -9.44
C LYS A 269 7.12 18.82 -8.41
N ARG A 270 5.98 18.51 -7.78
CA ARG A 270 5.37 19.33 -6.73
C ARG A 270 6.24 19.39 -5.47
N LEU A 271 6.98 18.32 -5.18
CA LEU A 271 7.92 18.22 -4.07
C LEU A 271 9.33 18.71 -4.43
N HIS A 272 9.53 19.27 -5.64
CA HIS A 272 10.84 19.67 -6.15
C HIS A 272 11.91 18.58 -5.98
N MET A 273 11.51 17.31 -6.04
CA MET A 273 12.39 16.15 -5.89
C MET A 273 12.81 15.61 -7.25
N PRO A 274 14.11 15.37 -7.46
CA PRO A 274 14.58 14.65 -8.63
C PRO A 274 14.17 13.19 -8.55
N MET A 275 13.90 12.54 -9.71
CA MET A 275 13.33 11.18 -9.77
C MET A 275 14.25 10.11 -9.17
N GLU A 276 15.55 10.32 -9.09
CA GLU A 276 16.53 9.45 -8.41
C GLU A 276 16.31 9.34 -6.90
N LYS A 277 15.60 10.31 -6.29
CA LYS A 277 15.17 10.32 -4.89
C LYS A 277 13.75 9.82 -4.70
N VAL A 278 13.10 9.33 -5.76
CA VAL A 278 11.76 8.76 -5.73
C VAL A 278 11.84 7.29 -6.10
N PHE A 279 11.34 6.41 -5.24
CA PHE A 279 11.37 4.99 -5.55
C PHE A 279 10.23 4.60 -6.50
N VAL A 280 10.57 3.91 -7.57
CA VAL A 280 9.61 3.45 -8.59
C VAL A 280 9.89 2.00 -8.93
N ASN A 281 8.91 1.14 -8.68
CA ASN A 281 8.94 -0.28 -9.06
C ASN A 281 7.65 -0.76 -9.76
N LEU A 282 6.75 0.17 -10.07
CA LEU A 282 5.48 -0.15 -10.73
C LEU A 282 5.65 -0.84 -12.10
N HIS A 283 6.79 -0.62 -12.77
CA HIS A 283 7.10 -1.26 -14.05
C HIS A 283 7.18 -2.78 -13.92
N LYS A 284 7.59 -3.30 -12.75
CA LYS A 284 7.73 -4.74 -12.45
C LYS A 284 6.46 -5.36 -11.86
N TYR A 285 5.64 -4.57 -11.14
CA TYR A 285 4.58 -5.14 -10.28
C TYR A 285 3.19 -4.58 -10.56
N GLY A 286 3.10 -3.51 -11.36
CA GLY A 286 1.85 -2.79 -11.56
C GLY A 286 1.36 -2.14 -10.26
N ASN A 287 0.07 -1.90 -10.22
CA ASN A 287 -0.60 -1.35 -9.03
C ASN A 287 -1.07 -2.50 -8.12
N THR A 288 -0.39 -2.70 -7.01
CA THR A 288 -0.74 -3.70 -5.97
C THR A 288 -1.54 -3.10 -4.81
N SER A 289 -2.24 -1.98 -5.02
CA SER A 289 -3.09 -1.28 -4.02
C SER A 289 -2.38 -1.06 -2.67
N ALA A 290 -2.94 -1.58 -1.57
CA ALA A 290 -2.39 -1.41 -0.21
C ALA A 290 -0.98 -1.99 -0.06
N ALA A 291 -0.61 -3.00 -0.85
CA ALA A 291 0.72 -3.61 -0.81
C ALA A 291 1.80 -2.72 -1.46
N SER A 292 1.45 -1.79 -2.34
CA SER A 292 2.40 -1.12 -3.23
C SER A 292 3.46 -0.31 -2.50
N VAL A 293 3.06 0.50 -1.51
CA VAL A 293 4.01 1.28 -0.68
C VAL A 293 4.88 0.35 0.16
N ALA A 294 4.30 -0.73 0.69
CA ALA A 294 5.02 -1.69 1.53
C ALA A 294 6.07 -2.49 0.75
N ILE A 295 5.74 -2.93 -0.48
CA ILE A 295 6.67 -3.61 -1.39
C ILE A 295 7.78 -2.65 -1.81
N ALA A 296 7.42 -1.43 -2.19
CA ALA A 296 8.38 -0.40 -2.58
C ALA A 296 9.33 -0.04 -1.42
N LEU A 297 8.82 0.03 -0.21
CA LEU A 297 9.62 0.25 1.00
C LEU A 297 10.63 -0.88 1.23
N ASP A 298 10.18 -2.15 1.18
CA ASP A 298 11.08 -3.29 1.42
C ASP A 298 12.17 -3.39 0.34
N GLU A 299 11.81 -3.22 -0.93
CA GLU A 299 12.76 -3.24 -2.05
C GLU A 299 13.77 -2.09 -1.92
N ALA A 300 13.31 -0.86 -1.71
CA ALA A 300 14.17 0.30 -1.53
C ALA A 300 15.12 0.18 -0.32
N ASN A 301 14.63 -0.38 0.79
CA ASN A 301 15.43 -0.64 1.98
C ASN A 301 16.52 -1.69 1.72
N ARG A 302 16.18 -2.80 1.06
CA ARG A 302 17.14 -3.86 0.70
C ARG A 302 18.17 -3.41 -0.32
N GLU A 303 17.80 -2.52 -1.23
CA GLU A 303 18.71 -1.90 -2.20
C GLU A 303 19.60 -0.80 -1.60
N GLY A 304 19.38 -0.42 -0.33
CA GLY A 304 20.14 0.63 0.34
C GLY A 304 19.91 2.02 -0.27
N ARG A 305 18.70 2.28 -0.81
CA ARG A 305 18.36 3.54 -1.48
C ARG A 305 18.30 4.73 -0.52
N PHE A 306 18.12 4.48 0.73
CA PHE A 306 18.19 5.43 1.85
C PHE A 306 18.89 4.79 3.04
N LYS A 307 19.39 5.61 3.93
CA LYS A 307 20.20 5.21 5.07
C LYS A 307 19.65 5.76 6.38
N ARG A 308 20.15 5.23 7.47
CA ARG A 308 19.84 5.72 8.81
C ARG A 308 20.10 7.22 8.92
N GLY A 309 19.09 7.96 9.36
CA GLY A 309 19.13 9.41 9.49
C GLY A 309 18.46 10.18 8.35
N ASP A 310 18.19 9.53 7.20
CA ASP A 310 17.46 10.16 6.10
C ASP A 310 15.98 10.40 6.47
N ASN A 311 15.43 11.49 5.98
CA ASN A 311 14.02 11.80 6.08
C ASN A 311 13.28 11.20 4.88
N VAL A 312 12.43 10.21 5.13
CA VAL A 312 11.70 9.46 4.11
C VAL A 312 10.21 9.76 4.21
N ALA A 313 9.60 10.12 3.09
CA ALA A 313 8.15 10.28 2.99
C ALA A 313 7.49 9.07 2.35
N PHE A 314 6.30 8.72 2.84
CA PHE A 314 5.38 7.78 2.19
C PHE A 314 4.08 8.50 1.86
N ALA A 315 3.47 8.17 0.72
CA ALA A 315 2.15 8.67 0.38
C ALA A 315 1.33 7.65 -0.40
N GLY A 316 0.05 7.54 -0.05
CA GLY A 316 -0.93 6.74 -0.75
C GLY A 316 -2.24 7.48 -0.94
N PHE A 317 -2.97 7.12 -1.98
CA PHE A 317 -4.34 7.53 -2.25
C PHE A 317 -5.10 6.36 -2.87
N GLY A 318 -6.39 6.29 -2.70
CA GLY A 318 -7.19 5.20 -3.24
C GLY A 318 -8.69 5.43 -3.20
N ALA A 319 -9.43 4.34 -3.45
CA ALA A 319 -10.88 4.32 -3.36
C ALA A 319 -11.37 4.83 -2.01
N GLY A 320 -12.53 5.47 -2.06
CA GLY A 320 -13.15 6.05 -0.90
C GLY A 320 -13.74 7.43 -1.21
N LEU A 321 -13.06 8.42 -1.72
CA LEU A 321 -11.63 8.50 -1.93
C LEU A 321 -10.88 8.67 -0.61
N THR A 322 -9.71 8.07 -0.48
CA THR A 322 -8.88 8.17 0.71
C THR A 322 -7.46 8.63 0.35
N TRP A 323 -6.75 9.24 1.30
CA TRP A 323 -5.33 9.57 1.18
C TRP A 323 -4.64 9.53 2.53
N ALA A 324 -3.36 9.21 2.52
CA ALA A 324 -2.50 9.34 3.68
C ALA A 324 -1.06 9.60 3.25
N SER A 325 -0.32 10.29 4.11
CA SER A 325 1.13 10.41 4.03
C SER A 325 1.73 10.47 5.42
N LEU A 326 2.98 10.11 5.51
CA LEU A 326 3.80 10.34 6.69
C LEU A 326 5.23 10.68 6.26
N VAL A 327 5.93 11.41 7.12
CA VAL A 327 7.37 11.65 7.03
C VAL A 327 8.01 11.08 8.29
N LEU A 328 9.06 10.29 8.11
CA LEU A 328 9.82 9.74 9.22
C LEU A 328 11.33 9.93 9.00
N LYS A 329 12.07 10.06 10.12
CA LYS A 329 13.51 9.93 10.10
C LYS A 329 13.87 8.46 10.27
N TRP A 330 14.49 7.89 9.23
CA TRP A 330 14.79 6.46 9.14
C TRP A 330 15.80 6.03 10.21
N TYR A 331 15.54 4.86 10.87
CA TYR A 331 16.37 4.30 11.95
C TYR A 331 17.23 3.11 11.54
#